data_c3a09fd899c19efb740789dabb63d7d2
#
_entry.id   c3a09fd899c19efb740789dabb63d7d2
#
_cell.length_a   1.000
_cell.length_b   1.000
_cell.length_c   1.000
_cell.angle_alpha   90.00
_cell.angle_beta   90.00
_cell.angle_gamma   90.00
#
_symmetry.space_group_name_H-M   'P 1'
#
loop_
_entity.id
_entity.type
_entity.pdbx_description
1 polymer ?
#
loop_
_entity_poly.entity_id
_entity_poly.type
_entity_poly.pdbx_seq_one_letter_code
_entity_poly.pdbx_strand_id
1 'polypeptide(L)'
;PGVVLCGSMEQLTSLAQLNPEIEAFYRAHWDADILLGCILPWKKEAIDRLPDDGLKELMMDGRRTSCFVIKFGKPGEMIAAELWDKHRKFAFASSANPSGKGNRGLVEGIGERIESRADLIISANDYVASIQAGKSAESRYEQGVMVSMVDSEGKLVPEQQGQRKVTPCPVLIRKGLDVDKIMARLAESFNSWDYRHGDYY
;
A
#
# COMPACT_ATOMS: atom_id res chain seq x y z
N PRO A 1 0.99 7.10 7.44
CA PRO A 1 0.37 7.74 6.26
C PRO A 1 -0.89 7.00 5.82
N GLY A 2 -1.77 7.72 5.11
CA GLY A 2 -2.96 7.12 4.51
C GLY A 2 -2.61 6.10 3.43
N VAL A 3 -3.56 5.24 3.11
CA VAL A 3 -3.43 4.20 2.08
C VAL A 3 -4.22 4.59 0.85
N VAL A 4 -3.55 4.65 -0.30
CA VAL A 4 -4.12 4.95 -1.62
C VAL A 4 -4.22 3.66 -2.40
N LEU A 5 -5.41 3.31 -2.85
CA LEU A 5 -5.66 2.11 -3.65
C LEU A 5 -5.51 2.42 -5.15
N CYS A 6 -4.46 1.89 -5.77
CA CYS A 6 -4.20 2.09 -7.19
C CYS A 6 -4.69 0.87 -8.00
N GLY A 7 -5.75 1.05 -8.77
CA GLY A 7 -6.34 0.01 -9.61
C GLY A 7 -5.57 -0.22 -10.93
N SER A 8 -4.55 0.59 -11.23
CA SER A 8 -3.69 0.47 -12.41
C SER A 8 -2.31 1.08 -12.17
N MET A 9 -1.34 0.65 -12.97
CA MET A 9 0.00 1.27 -12.97
C MET A 9 -0.05 2.70 -13.47
N GLU A 10 -0.95 3.02 -14.40
CA GLU A 10 -1.18 4.39 -14.89
C GLU A 10 -1.62 5.31 -13.76
N GLN A 11 -2.56 4.87 -12.91
CA GLN A 11 -2.97 5.62 -11.73
C GLN A 11 -1.80 5.87 -10.78
N LEU A 12 -1.04 4.82 -10.44
CA LEU A 12 0.13 4.93 -9.56
C LEU A 12 1.13 5.96 -10.07
N THR A 13 1.52 5.84 -11.33
CA THR A 13 2.52 6.74 -11.94
C THR A 13 2.01 8.17 -12.10
N SER A 14 0.70 8.37 -12.20
CA SER A 14 0.08 9.70 -12.25
C SER A 14 0.08 10.40 -10.89
N LEU A 15 0.07 9.66 -9.79
CA LEU A 15 -0.09 10.19 -8.43
C LEU A 15 1.21 10.29 -7.65
N ALA A 16 2.06 9.26 -7.71
CA ALA A 16 3.25 9.12 -6.88
C ALA A 16 4.53 9.51 -7.63
N GLN A 17 5.48 10.06 -6.87
CA GLN A 17 6.84 10.23 -7.38
C GLN A 17 7.55 8.87 -7.37
N LEU A 18 8.11 8.51 -8.50
CA LEU A 18 8.86 7.28 -8.72
C LEU A 18 10.18 7.60 -9.42
N ASN A 19 11.20 6.81 -9.15
CA ASN A 19 12.36 6.70 -10.02
C ASN A 19 12.27 5.39 -10.84
N PRO A 20 13.08 5.20 -11.89
CA PRO A 20 13.02 4.03 -12.74
C PRO A 20 13.16 2.68 -12.01
N GLU A 21 13.98 2.60 -10.97
CA GLU A 21 14.17 1.37 -10.18
C GLU A 21 12.92 1.02 -9.37
N ILE A 22 12.29 2.01 -8.73
CA ILE A 22 11.06 1.84 -7.95
C ILE A 22 9.88 1.52 -8.89
N GLU A 23 9.81 2.17 -10.05
CA GLU A 23 8.78 1.85 -11.04
C GLU A 23 8.92 0.40 -11.54
N ALA A 24 10.13 -0.03 -11.86
CA ALA A 24 10.41 -1.41 -12.28
C ALA A 24 10.06 -2.41 -11.16
N PHE A 25 10.35 -2.09 -9.90
CA PHE A 25 9.98 -2.88 -8.74
C PHE A 25 8.46 -3.05 -8.62
N TYR A 26 7.68 -1.98 -8.79
CA TYR A 26 6.23 -2.05 -8.81
C TYR A 26 5.70 -2.89 -9.99
N ARG A 27 6.25 -2.68 -11.20
CA ARG A 27 5.83 -3.46 -12.38
C ARG A 27 6.06 -4.94 -12.22
N ALA A 28 7.19 -5.34 -11.64
CA ALA A 28 7.47 -6.75 -11.36
C ALA A 28 6.45 -7.40 -10.41
N HIS A 29 5.93 -6.64 -9.43
CA HIS A 29 4.87 -7.09 -8.53
C HIS A 29 3.50 -7.08 -9.21
N TRP A 30 3.23 -6.07 -10.03
CA TRP A 30 2.00 -6.00 -10.83
C TRP A 30 1.87 -7.21 -11.75
N ASP A 31 2.91 -7.52 -12.50
CA ASP A 31 2.93 -8.64 -13.45
C ASP A 31 2.84 -10.01 -12.76
N ALA A 32 3.36 -10.11 -11.55
CA ALA A 32 3.27 -11.33 -10.73
C ALA A 32 2.00 -11.44 -9.89
N ASP A 33 1.08 -10.47 -9.99
CA ASP A 33 -0.14 -10.39 -9.18
C ASP A 33 0.11 -10.44 -7.66
N ILE A 34 1.16 -9.72 -7.22
CA ILE A 34 1.56 -9.66 -5.80
C ILE A 34 1.09 -8.35 -5.18
N LEU A 35 0.36 -8.45 -4.07
CA LEU A 35 -0.03 -7.31 -3.24
C LEU A 35 1.21 -6.60 -2.69
N LEU A 36 1.35 -5.32 -3.01
CA LEU A 36 2.45 -4.48 -2.55
C LEU A 36 1.95 -3.09 -2.18
N GLY A 37 2.41 -2.58 -1.03
CA GLY A 37 2.28 -1.18 -0.66
C GLY A 37 3.65 -0.54 -0.43
N CYS A 38 3.89 0.63 -1.05
CA CYS A 38 5.08 1.41 -0.74
C CYS A 38 4.72 2.82 -0.29
N ILE A 39 5.45 3.33 0.69
CA ILE A 39 5.37 4.73 1.09
C ILE A 39 6.15 5.55 0.07
N LEU A 40 5.47 6.49 -0.56
CA LEU A 40 5.99 7.34 -1.62
C LEU A 40 5.53 8.78 -1.43
N PRO A 41 6.30 9.76 -1.91
CA PRO A 41 5.83 11.14 -2.00
C PRO A 41 4.80 11.29 -3.12
N TRP A 42 3.84 12.18 -2.93
CA TRP A 42 2.92 12.57 -3.98
C TRP A 42 3.60 13.47 -5.01
N LYS A 43 3.16 13.35 -6.26
CA LYS A 43 3.45 14.38 -7.27
C LYS A 43 2.73 15.67 -6.91
N LYS A 44 3.42 16.81 -7.10
CA LYS A 44 2.83 18.12 -6.81
C LYS A 44 1.51 18.34 -7.57
N GLU A 45 1.49 17.99 -8.85
CA GLU A 45 0.33 18.14 -9.73
C GLU A 45 -0.86 17.30 -9.27
N ALA A 46 -0.59 16.15 -8.63
CA ALA A 46 -1.64 15.32 -8.06
C ALA A 46 -2.19 15.93 -6.76
N ILE A 47 -1.33 16.46 -5.90
CA ILE A 47 -1.77 17.18 -4.68
C ILE A 47 -2.63 18.39 -5.02
N ASP A 48 -2.26 19.15 -6.05
CA ASP A 48 -2.96 20.37 -6.45
C ASP A 48 -4.39 20.08 -6.97
N ARG A 49 -4.68 18.83 -7.35
CA ARG A 49 -6.02 18.38 -7.77
C ARG A 49 -6.90 17.86 -6.63
N LEU A 50 -6.33 17.63 -5.45
CA LEU A 50 -7.10 17.17 -4.32
C LEU A 50 -7.97 18.30 -3.77
N PRO A 51 -9.23 17.99 -3.39
CA PRO A 51 -10.09 18.99 -2.79
C PRO A 51 -9.52 19.51 -1.47
N ASP A 52 -9.81 20.75 -1.15
CA ASP A 52 -9.39 21.41 0.08
C ASP A 52 -10.50 21.31 1.15
N ASP A 53 -10.81 20.08 1.54
CA ASP A 53 -11.90 19.71 2.43
C ASP A 53 -11.44 18.87 3.65
N GLY A 54 -10.13 18.92 3.96
CA GLY A 54 -9.51 18.10 5.01
C GLY A 54 -9.05 16.72 4.55
N LEU A 55 -9.27 16.36 3.28
CA LEU A 55 -8.88 15.06 2.73
C LEU A 55 -7.36 14.90 2.70
N LYS A 56 -6.62 15.98 2.38
CA LYS A 56 -5.15 15.96 2.33
C LYS A 56 -4.53 15.54 3.67
N GLU A 57 -5.05 16.07 4.76
CA GLU A 57 -4.58 15.78 6.13
C GLU A 57 -4.90 14.35 6.56
N LEU A 58 -5.96 13.75 6.03
CA LEU A 58 -6.32 12.38 6.31
C LEU A 58 -5.47 11.37 5.53
N MET A 59 -5.05 11.74 4.33
CA MET A 59 -4.40 10.84 3.38
C MET A 59 -2.89 10.91 3.40
N MET A 60 -2.33 12.06 3.72
CA MET A 60 -0.90 12.31 3.75
C MET A 60 -0.43 12.48 5.18
N ASP A 61 0.78 12.03 5.45
CA ASP A 61 1.49 12.45 6.65
C ASP A 61 2.09 13.86 6.48
N GLY A 62 2.70 14.39 7.54
CA GLY A 62 3.34 15.71 7.52
C GLY A 62 4.46 15.87 6.50
N ARG A 63 4.95 14.77 5.92
CA ARG A 63 5.97 14.73 4.87
C ARG A 63 5.38 14.70 3.46
N ARG A 64 4.05 14.75 3.33
CA ARG A 64 3.29 14.60 2.08
C ARG A 64 3.50 13.25 1.42
N THR A 65 3.58 12.19 2.23
CA THR A 65 3.67 10.82 1.75
C THR A 65 2.41 10.03 2.07
N SER A 66 2.15 9.02 1.26
CA SER A 66 1.10 8.01 1.49
C SER A 66 1.61 6.63 1.11
N CYS A 67 0.93 5.59 1.57
CA CYS A 67 1.18 4.23 1.13
C CYS A 67 0.36 3.95 -0.13
N PHE A 68 1.01 3.79 -1.27
CA PHE A 68 0.38 3.46 -2.54
C PHE A 68 0.36 1.95 -2.72
N VAL A 69 -0.84 1.38 -2.82
CA VAL A 69 -1.06 -0.07 -2.83
C VAL A 69 -1.58 -0.53 -4.18
N ILE A 70 -1.00 -1.62 -4.68
CA ILE A 70 -1.43 -2.33 -5.88
C ILE A 70 -1.79 -3.78 -5.54
N LYS A 71 -2.60 -4.41 -6.40
CA LYS A 71 -2.95 -5.83 -6.29
C LYS A 71 -3.58 -6.22 -4.95
N PHE A 72 -4.46 -5.36 -4.45
CA PHE A 72 -5.14 -5.53 -3.16
C PHE A 72 -6.40 -6.39 -3.21
N GLY A 73 -6.69 -6.98 -4.37
CA GLY A 73 -7.76 -7.97 -4.52
C GLY A 73 -9.12 -7.37 -4.88
N LYS A 74 -10.04 -8.26 -5.23
CA LYS A 74 -11.41 -7.89 -5.63
C LYS A 74 -12.35 -8.00 -4.41
N PRO A 75 -13.40 -7.18 -4.33
CA PRO A 75 -13.87 -6.22 -5.34
C PRO A 75 -13.15 -4.85 -5.33
N GLY A 76 -12.25 -4.63 -4.37
CA GLY A 76 -11.59 -3.33 -4.18
C GLY A 76 -10.88 -2.81 -5.43
N GLU A 77 -10.15 -3.66 -6.15
CA GLU A 77 -9.47 -3.28 -7.40
C GLU A 77 -10.45 -2.79 -8.47
N MET A 78 -11.60 -3.44 -8.59
CA MET A 78 -12.62 -3.05 -9.56
C MET A 78 -13.21 -1.68 -9.22
N ILE A 79 -13.47 -1.42 -7.95
CA ILE A 79 -13.98 -0.13 -7.46
C ILE A 79 -12.95 0.97 -7.71
N ALA A 80 -11.70 0.74 -7.34
CA ALA A 80 -10.62 1.71 -7.52
C ALA A 80 -10.38 2.03 -9.00
N ALA A 81 -10.39 1.02 -9.87
CA ALA A 81 -10.24 1.20 -11.31
C ALA A 81 -11.40 2.00 -11.90
N GLU A 82 -12.65 1.67 -11.55
CA GLU A 82 -13.84 2.37 -12.02
C GLU A 82 -13.83 3.85 -11.59
N LEU A 83 -13.51 4.13 -10.33
CA LEU A 83 -13.40 5.49 -9.81
C LEU A 83 -12.36 6.31 -10.57
N TRP A 84 -11.20 5.72 -10.85
CA TRP A 84 -10.12 6.39 -11.55
C TRP A 84 -10.44 6.57 -13.04
N ASP A 85 -10.80 5.50 -13.74
CA ASP A 85 -10.96 5.52 -15.18
C ASP A 85 -12.10 6.42 -15.64
N LYS A 86 -13.26 6.37 -14.96
CA LYS A 86 -14.44 7.14 -15.35
C LYS A 86 -14.55 8.50 -14.66
N HIS A 87 -14.05 8.64 -13.46
CA HIS A 87 -14.31 9.83 -12.65
C HIS A 87 -13.04 10.57 -12.19
N ARG A 88 -11.86 10.00 -12.44
CA ARG A 88 -10.57 10.53 -11.90
C ARG A 88 -10.62 10.78 -10.40
N LYS A 89 -11.35 9.92 -9.68
CA LYS A 89 -11.45 9.91 -8.23
C LYS A 89 -10.57 8.83 -7.63
N PHE A 90 -10.22 9.03 -6.36
CA PHE A 90 -9.35 8.14 -5.63
C PHE A 90 -10.14 7.22 -4.71
N ALA A 91 -9.61 6.02 -4.47
CA ALA A 91 -10.04 5.14 -3.41
C ALA A 91 -8.98 5.12 -2.30
N PHE A 92 -9.42 5.32 -1.07
CA PHE A 92 -8.56 5.27 0.11
C PHE A 92 -8.97 4.11 0.98
N ALA A 93 -8.00 3.53 1.68
CA ALA A 93 -8.25 2.45 2.60
C ALA A 93 -7.78 2.78 4.02
N SER A 94 -8.56 2.32 4.97
CA SER A 94 -8.18 2.21 6.36
C SER A 94 -8.55 0.80 6.82
N SER A 95 -7.80 0.25 7.79
CA SER A 95 -8.15 -1.06 8.33
C SER A 95 -9.51 -1.02 9.02
N ALA A 96 -10.41 -1.91 8.61
CA ALA A 96 -11.75 -2.03 9.17
C ALA A 96 -11.74 -2.82 10.49
N ASN A 97 -11.11 -2.26 11.51
CA ASN A 97 -11.05 -2.84 12.86
C ASN A 97 -10.98 -1.73 13.91
N PRO A 98 -11.45 -1.98 15.15
CA PRO A 98 -11.23 -1.07 16.25
C PRO A 98 -9.73 -0.81 16.49
N SER A 99 -9.36 0.43 16.80
CA SER A 99 -7.97 0.82 17.04
C SER A 99 -7.29 -0.10 18.05
N GLY A 100 -6.09 -0.58 17.74
CA GLY A 100 -5.29 -1.44 18.60
C GLY A 100 -5.75 -2.90 18.69
N LYS A 101 -6.85 -3.29 18.04
CA LYS A 101 -7.34 -4.68 18.07
C LYS A 101 -6.75 -5.56 16.96
N GLY A 102 -6.14 -4.95 15.96
CA GLY A 102 -5.58 -5.65 14.81
C GLY A 102 -6.64 -6.14 13.83
N ASN A 103 -6.22 -6.31 12.58
CA ASN A 103 -7.05 -6.85 11.51
C ASN A 103 -7.11 -8.38 11.61
N ARG A 104 -8.30 -8.96 11.47
CA ARG A 104 -8.51 -10.43 11.46
C ARG A 104 -8.86 -10.99 10.08
N GLY A 105 -9.08 -10.11 9.11
CA GLY A 105 -9.42 -10.51 7.74
C GLY A 105 -10.85 -11.05 7.56
N LEU A 106 -11.71 -10.86 8.54
CA LEU A 106 -13.13 -11.27 8.50
C LEU A 106 -14.03 -10.05 8.68
N VAL A 107 -15.11 -10.00 7.89
CA VAL A 107 -16.07 -8.90 7.96
C VAL A 107 -16.78 -8.81 9.31
N GLU A 108 -17.03 -9.93 9.96
CA GLU A 108 -17.65 -10.00 11.29
C GLU A 108 -16.78 -9.38 12.39
N GLY A 109 -15.50 -9.17 12.12
CA GLY A 109 -14.55 -8.57 13.06
C GLY A 109 -14.46 -7.05 13.02
N ILE A 110 -15.21 -6.37 12.13
CA ILE A 110 -15.12 -4.91 11.95
C ILE A 110 -15.64 -4.11 13.15
N GLY A 111 -16.60 -4.67 13.88
CA GLY A 111 -17.20 -4.09 15.07
C GLY A 111 -18.35 -3.12 14.77
N GLU A 112 -19.30 -3.06 15.68
CA GLU A 112 -20.58 -2.32 15.57
C GLU A 112 -20.38 -0.83 15.20
N ARG A 113 -19.35 -0.19 15.75
CA ARG A 113 -19.07 1.22 15.47
C ARG A 113 -18.76 1.49 14.00
N ILE A 114 -18.08 0.58 13.32
CA ILE A 114 -17.75 0.68 11.88
C ILE A 114 -18.96 0.24 11.09
N GLU A 115 -19.54 -0.91 11.43
CA GLU A 115 -20.70 -1.48 10.77
C GLU A 115 -21.86 -0.49 10.68
N SER A 116 -22.21 0.17 11.77
CA SER A 116 -23.32 1.14 11.82
C SER A 116 -23.08 2.43 11.03
N ARG A 117 -21.86 2.69 10.59
CA ARG A 117 -21.47 3.90 9.84
C ARG A 117 -21.06 3.63 8.39
N ALA A 118 -20.95 2.37 8.02
CA ALA A 118 -20.63 1.99 6.66
C ALA A 118 -21.86 2.12 5.76
N ASP A 119 -21.74 2.80 4.63
CA ASP A 119 -22.80 2.91 3.63
C ASP A 119 -23.02 1.60 2.88
N LEU A 120 -21.97 0.79 2.76
CA LEU A 120 -22.00 -0.52 2.11
C LEU A 120 -20.98 -1.45 2.76
N ILE A 121 -21.39 -2.67 3.03
CA ILE A 121 -20.52 -3.74 3.50
C ILE A 121 -20.54 -4.87 2.49
N ILE A 122 -19.35 -5.23 2.00
CA ILE A 122 -19.16 -6.35 1.06
C ILE A 122 -18.31 -7.41 1.77
N SER A 123 -18.88 -8.58 1.99
CA SER A 123 -18.13 -9.71 2.53
C SER A 123 -17.27 -10.35 1.44
N ALA A 124 -15.98 -10.49 1.71
CA ALA A 124 -15.02 -11.20 0.86
C ALA A 124 -14.27 -12.29 1.65
N ASN A 125 -14.89 -12.83 2.70
CA ASN A 125 -14.26 -13.81 3.58
C ASN A 125 -13.77 -15.05 2.82
N ASP A 126 -14.58 -15.59 1.90
CA ASP A 126 -14.21 -16.77 1.11
C ASP A 126 -13.04 -16.48 0.18
N TYR A 127 -12.99 -15.29 -0.41
CA TYR A 127 -11.85 -14.86 -1.22
C TYR A 127 -10.57 -14.78 -0.38
N VAL A 128 -10.61 -14.14 0.79
CA VAL A 128 -9.46 -14.05 1.70
C VAL A 128 -8.98 -15.44 2.12
N ALA A 129 -9.90 -16.33 2.47
CA ALA A 129 -9.57 -17.71 2.82
C ALA A 129 -8.92 -18.47 1.65
N SER A 130 -9.38 -18.24 0.42
CA SER A 130 -8.87 -18.91 -0.79
C SER A 130 -7.43 -18.53 -1.12
N ILE A 131 -7.02 -17.29 -0.86
CA ILE A 131 -5.66 -16.79 -1.16
C ILE A 131 -4.68 -16.96 0.00
N GLN A 132 -5.14 -17.39 1.16
CA GLN A 132 -4.32 -17.60 2.35
C GLN A 132 -4.57 -18.98 2.96
N ALA A 133 -4.32 -20.01 2.17
CA ALA A 133 -4.48 -21.39 2.62
C ALA A 133 -3.66 -21.68 3.89
N GLY A 134 -4.28 -22.34 4.87
CA GLY A 134 -3.67 -22.62 6.17
C GLY A 134 -3.77 -21.50 7.20
N LYS A 135 -4.36 -20.36 6.86
CA LYS A 135 -4.74 -19.30 7.81
C LYS A 135 -6.21 -19.41 8.21
N SER A 136 -6.54 -18.89 9.37
CA SER A 136 -7.90 -18.83 9.90
C SER A 136 -8.11 -17.55 10.70
N ALA A 137 -9.32 -17.31 11.19
CA ALA A 137 -9.60 -16.19 12.08
C ALA A 137 -8.75 -16.21 13.37
N GLU A 138 -8.47 -17.41 13.88
CA GLU A 138 -7.65 -17.64 15.09
C GLU A 138 -6.17 -17.37 14.84
N SER A 139 -5.62 -17.85 13.71
CA SER A 139 -4.23 -17.64 13.32
C SER A 139 -4.00 -16.27 12.67
N ARG A 140 -5.05 -15.51 12.41
CA ARG A 140 -5.14 -14.25 11.70
C ARG A 140 -4.69 -14.33 10.23
N TYR A 141 -5.48 -13.72 9.37
CA TYR A 141 -5.10 -13.48 7.99
C TYR A 141 -4.05 -12.35 7.92
N GLU A 142 -3.12 -12.50 6.99
CA GLU A 142 -2.06 -11.52 6.79
C GLU A 142 -2.56 -10.31 6.00
N GLN A 143 -2.04 -9.16 6.33
CA GLN A 143 -2.19 -7.92 5.58
C GLN A 143 -1.10 -7.81 4.50
N GLY A 144 -1.13 -6.77 3.69
CA GLY A 144 -0.09 -6.51 2.70
C GLY A 144 1.25 -6.12 3.32
N VAL A 145 2.34 -6.44 2.63
CA VAL A 145 3.68 -5.96 2.95
C VAL A 145 3.75 -4.45 2.69
N MET A 146 4.53 -3.74 3.51
CA MET A 146 4.78 -2.32 3.32
C MET A 146 6.28 -2.03 3.27
N VAL A 147 6.70 -1.33 2.22
CA VAL A 147 8.08 -0.90 2.01
C VAL A 147 8.13 0.62 1.99
N SER A 148 9.02 1.22 2.76
CA SER A 148 9.29 2.66 2.66
C SER A 148 10.30 2.92 1.55
N MET A 149 9.93 3.78 0.60
CA MET A 149 10.79 4.27 -0.48
C MET A 149 11.20 5.73 -0.27
N VAL A 150 11.10 6.21 0.97
CA VAL A 150 11.44 7.59 1.34
C VAL A 150 12.37 7.62 2.55
N ASP A 151 13.11 8.72 2.66
CA ASP A 151 13.91 9.05 3.84
C ASP A 151 13.04 9.62 4.98
N SER A 152 13.69 10.06 6.06
CA SER A 152 13.03 10.65 7.22
C SER A 152 12.28 11.96 6.92
N GLU A 153 12.66 12.66 5.85
CA GLU A 153 12.02 13.91 5.40
C GLU A 153 10.91 13.67 4.36
N GLY A 154 10.69 12.41 3.94
CA GLY A 154 9.71 12.06 2.93
C GLY A 154 10.20 12.24 1.49
N LYS A 155 11.50 12.42 1.29
CA LYS A 155 12.11 12.46 -0.05
C LYS A 155 12.33 11.06 -0.57
N LEU A 156 12.11 10.88 -1.85
CA LEU A 156 12.33 9.60 -2.53
C LEU A 156 13.79 9.15 -2.35
N VAL A 157 13.99 7.86 -2.03
CA VAL A 157 15.33 7.29 -1.99
C VAL A 157 15.99 7.37 -3.37
N PRO A 158 17.31 7.62 -3.44
CA PRO A 158 18.01 7.75 -4.70
C PRO A 158 18.06 6.43 -5.48
N GLU A 159 18.19 6.51 -6.79
CA GLU A 159 18.55 5.35 -7.61
C GLU A 159 19.91 4.80 -7.19
N GLN A 160 20.03 3.49 -7.16
CA GLN A 160 21.27 2.83 -6.76
C GLN A 160 22.19 2.55 -7.94
N GLN A 161 21.63 2.37 -9.14
CA GLN A 161 22.38 2.14 -10.39
C GLN A 161 23.43 1.03 -10.23
N GLY A 162 23.04 -0.07 -9.54
CA GLY A 162 23.92 -1.19 -9.26
C GLY A 162 24.98 -0.96 -8.16
N GLN A 163 25.03 0.22 -7.56
CA GLN A 163 25.97 0.53 -6.48
C GLN A 163 25.55 -0.09 -5.15
N ARG A 164 26.52 -0.42 -4.33
CA ARG A 164 26.32 -0.91 -2.96
C ARG A 164 26.46 0.23 -1.95
N LYS A 165 25.85 0.03 -0.76
CA LYS A 165 25.92 0.98 0.38
C LYS A 165 25.33 2.36 0.04
N VAL A 166 24.33 2.40 -0.85
CA VAL A 166 23.58 3.63 -1.13
C VAL A 166 22.63 3.88 0.04
N THR A 167 22.68 5.08 0.60
CA THR A 167 21.78 5.52 1.68
C THR A 167 21.26 6.92 1.39
N PRO A 168 19.98 7.23 1.70
CA PRO A 168 18.95 6.29 2.19
C PRO A 168 18.59 5.22 1.17
N CYS A 169 18.07 4.09 1.61
CA CYS A 169 17.68 2.96 0.77
C CYS A 169 16.26 2.49 1.10
N PRO A 170 15.64 1.63 0.28
CA PRO A 170 14.34 1.04 0.58
C PRO A 170 14.36 0.29 1.92
N VAL A 171 13.29 0.42 2.70
CA VAL A 171 13.15 -0.25 4.01
C VAL A 171 11.84 -1.03 4.04
N LEU A 172 11.91 -2.34 4.27
CA LEU A 172 10.74 -3.15 4.58
C LEU A 172 10.32 -2.85 6.02
N ILE A 173 9.16 -2.22 6.20
CA ILE A 173 8.67 -1.76 7.51
C ILE A 173 7.54 -2.62 8.08
N ARG A 174 6.87 -3.41 7.25
CA ARG A 174 5.80 -4.32 7.70
C ARG A 174 5.81 -5.58 6.87
N LYS A 175 5.88 -6.73 7.55
CA LYS A 175 5.67 -8.05 6.93
C LYS A 175 4.20 -8.29 6.64
N GLY A 176 3.93 -9.22 5.73
CA GLY A 176 2.59 -9.62 5.37
C GLY A 176 2.59 -10.68 4.29
N LEU A 177 1.48 -10.76 3.55
CA LEU A 177 1.28 -11.74 2.49
C LEU A 177 2.42 -11.67 1.46
N ASP A 178 2.93 -12.83 1.05
CA ASP A 178 4.03 -12.99 0.08
C ASP A 178 5.36 -12.31 0.48
N VAL A 179 5.61 -12.09 1.78
CA VAL A 179 6.81 -11.38 2.25
C VAL A 179 8.11 -11.98 1.70
N ASP A 180 8.23 -13.30 1.62
CA ASP A 180 9.45 -13.95 1.12
C ASP A 180 9.69 -13.63 -0.37
N LYS A 181 8.64 -13.61 -1.19
CA LYS A 181 8.71 -13.22 -2.60
C LYS A 181 9.10 -11.75 -2.74
N ILE A 182 8.55 -10.89 -1.90
CA ILE A 182 8.85 -9.44 -1.91
C ILE A 182 10.29 -9.18 -1.47
N MET A 183 10.77 -9.86 -0.43
CA MET A 183 12.17 -9.77 0.01
C MET A 183 13.15 -10.23 -1.08
N ALA A 184 12.84 -11.32 -1.78
CA ALA A 184 13.64 -11.77 -2.91
C ALA A 184 13.71 -10.69 -4.01
N ARG A 185 12.59 -10.08 -4.37
CA ARG A 185 12.52 -9.00 -5.35
C ARG A 185 13.22 -7.72 -4.89
N LEU A 186 13.16 -7.39 -3.58
CA LEU A 186 13.95 -6.28 -3.02
C LEU A 186 15.44 -6.52 -3.22
N ALA A 187 15.93 -7.74 -2.92
CA ALA A 187 17.33 -8.11 -3.10
C ALA A 187 17.77 -8.12 -4.57
N GLU A 188 16.87 -8.47 -5.49
CA GLU A 188 17.13 -8.42 -6.93
C GLU A 188 17.16 -6.99 -7.48
N SER A 189 16.27 -6.13 -6.99
CA SER A 189 16.09 -4.77 -7.51
C SER A 189 17.04 -3.75 -6.87
N PHE A 190 17.43 -3.97 -5.62
CA PHE A 190 18.22 -3.01 -4.84
C PHE A 190 19.40 -3.71 -4.15
N ASN A 191 20.63 -3.26 -4.42
CA ASN A 191 21.82 -3.76 -3.74
C ASN A 191 21.91 -3.31 -2.27
N SER A 192 21.19 -2.26 -1.93
CA SER A 192 21.05 -1.74 -0.57
C SER A 192 19.58 -1.63 -0.21
N TRP A 193 19.15 -2.36 0.79
CA TRP A 193 17.82 -2.26 1.41
C TRP A 193 17.91 -2.74 2.87
N ASP A 194 16.91 -2.38 3.68
CA ASP A 194 16.91 -2.67 5.11
C ASP A 194 15.56 -3.25 5.55
N TYR A 195 15.54 -3.80 6.75
CA TYR A 195 14.34 -4.30 7.40
C TYR A 195 14.22 -3.71 8.81
N ARG A 196 13.10 -3.00 9.05
CA ARG A 196 12.81 -2.37 10.35
C ARG A 196 11.34 -2.58 10.69
N HIS A 197 11.04 -3.70 11.37
CA HIS A 197 9.66 -4.01 11.74
C HIS A 197 9.13 -3.05 12.80
N GLY A 198 7.98 -2.43 12.49
CA GLY A 198 7.31 -1.50 13.40
C GLY A 198 7.92 -0.10 13.46
N ASP A 199 9.01 0.12 12.78
CA ASP A 199 9.70 1.41 12.72
C ASP A 199 9.32 2.09 11.40
N TYR A 200 8.25 2.87 11.44
CA TYR A 200 7.69 3.50 10.24
C TYR A 200 8.50 4.70 9.76
N TYR A 201 9.45 5.18 10.57
CA TYR A 201 10.23 6.38 10.29
C TYR A 201 11.60 6.34 10.95
#